data_bb1031b962f154039b1f7a37ec5bed71
#
_entry.id   bb1031b962f154039b1f7a37ec5bed71
#
_cell.length_a   1.000
_cell.length_b   1.000
_cell.length_c   1.000
_cell.angle_alpha   90.00
_cell.angle_beta   90.00
_cell.angle_gamma   90.00
#
_symmetry.space_group_name_H-M   'P 1'
#
loop_
_entity.id
_entity.type
_entity.pdbx_description
1 polymer ?
#
loop_
_entity_poly.entity_id
_entity_poly.type
_entity_poly.pdbx_seq_one_letter_code
_entity_poly.pdbx_strand_id
1 'polypeptide(L)'
;MNIEDDFMWVAGNAFSEMRLMVEGAVMLFEEDAGVLCRLAKDAEKWEAHSALNDIGTALYDFRRQIIMLQEEHRKETQRQNQSHA
;
A
#
# COMPACT_ATOMS: atom_id res chain seq x y z
N MET A 1 -2.84 -17.25 25.69
CA MET A 1 -3.12 -16.70 24.34
C MET A 1 -2.40 -17.51 23.30
N ASN A 2 -3.04 -17.80 22.18
CA ASN A 2 -2.36 -18.55 21.15
C ASN A 2 -1.77 -17.59 20.10
N ILE A 3 -0.83 -18.11 19.31
CA ILE A 3 -0.10 -17.34 18.30
C ILE A 3 -1.06 -16.76 17.25
N GLU A 4 -2.11 -17.51 16.91
CA GLU A 4 -3.10 -17.07 15.92
C GLU A 4 -3.86 -15.82 16.36
N ASP A 5 -4.29 -15.78 17.62
CA ASP A 5 -4.97 -14.61 18.18
C ASP A 5 -4.05 -13.41 18.23
N ASP A 6 -2.79 -13.62 18.61
CA ASP A 6 -1.79 -12.55 18.64
C ASP A 6 -1.54 -12.02 17.24
N PHE A 7 -1.41 -12.92 16.26
CA PHE A 7 -1.25 -12.52 14.86
C PHE A 7 -2.42 -11.67 14.40
N MET A 8 -3.66 -12.10 14.67
CA MET A 8 -4.86 -11.39 14.23
C MET A 8 -4.92 -9.99 14.81
N TRP A 9 -4.57 -9.84 16.08
CA TRP A 9 -4.62 -8.54 16.75
C TRP A 9 -3.55 -7.60 16.20
N VAL A 10 -2.31 -8.07 16.11
CA VAL A 10 -1.19 -7.28 15.61
C VAL A 10 -1.41 -6.93 14.14
N ALA A 11 -1.88 -7.88 13.34
CA ALA A 11 -2.11 -7.68 11.91
C ALA A 11 -3.13 -6.56 11.65
N GLY A 12 -4.21 -6.52 12.44
CA GLY A 12 -5.22 -5.48 12.28
C GLY A 12 -4.63 -4.08 12.40
N ASN A 13 -3.82 -3.86 13.43
CA ASN A 13 -3.15 -2.57 13.63
C ASN A 13 -2.08 -2.30 12.57
N ALA A 14 -1.28 -3.31 12.27
CA ALA A 14 -0.17 -3.17 11.32
C ALA A 14 -0.69 -2.83 9.92
N PHE A 15 -1.71 -3.52 9.45
CA PHE A 15 -2.26 -3.27 8.11
C PHE A 15 -2.89 -1.89 8.00
N SER A 16 -3.55 -1.42 9.05
CA SER A 16 -4.11 -0.06 9.07
C SER A 16 -3.02 1.00 9.01
N GLU A 17 -1.97 0.83 9.79
CA GLU A 17 -0.83 1.76 9.77
C GLU A 17 -0.11 1.74 8.43
N MET A 18 0.13 0.56 7.87
CA MET A 18 0.76 0.42 6.56
C MET A 18 -0.07 1.08 5.47
N ARG A 19 -1.39 0.94 5.55
CA ARG A 19 -2.28 1.57 4.58
C ARG A 19 -2.21 3.08 4.64
N LEU A 20 -2.21 3.65 5.84
CA LEU A 20 -2.03 5.10 6.01
C LEU A 20 -0.70 5.57 5.44
N MET A 21 0.36 4.82 5.72
CA MET A 21 1.69 5.15 5.21
C MET A 21 1.73 5.13 3.68
N VAL A 22 1.22 4.08 3.06
CA VAL A 22 1.28 3.96 1.60
C VAL A 22 0.36 4.97 0.91
N GLU A 23 -0.79 5.28 1.48
CA GLU A 23 -1.68 6.32 0.91
C GLU A 23 -0.99 7.68 0.93
N GLY A 24 -0.32 8.02 2.03
CA GLY A 24 0.46 9.26 2.12
C GLY A 24 1.62 9.28 1.13
N ALA A 25 2.32 8.15 1.00
CA ALA A 25 3.43 8.04 0.04
C ALA A 25 2.95 8.21 -1.40
N VAL A 26 1.80 7.61 -1.75
CA VAL A 26 1.22 7.75 -3.10
C VAL A 26 0.84 9.21 -3.37
N MET A 27 0.21 9.88 -2.41
CA MET A 27 -0.17 11.28 -2.56
C MET A 27 1.04 12.18 -2.80
N LEU A 28 2.06 12.04 -1.96
CA LEU A 28 3.28 12.84 -2.10
C LEU A 28 4.01 12.54 -3.41
N PHE A 29 4.07 11.29 -3.79
CA PHE A 29 4.69 10.88 -5.04
C PHE A 29 3.94 11.49 -6.24
N GLU A 30 2.61 11.42 -6.25
CA GLU A 30 1.82 11.95 -7.36
C GLU A 30 2.02 13.47 -7.51
N GLU A 31 2.09 14.19 -6.39
CA GLU A 31 2.31 15.64 -6.44
C GLU A 31 3.67 15.98 -7.06
N ASP A 32 4.73 15.36 -6.56
CA ASP A 32 6.09 15.71 -6.96
C ASP A 32 6.50 15.05 -8.27
N ALA A 33 6.17 13.77 -8.45
CA ALA A 33 6.58 13.02 -9.63
C ALA A 33 5.80 13.43 -10.87
N GLY A 34 4.56 13.88 -10.73
CA GLY A 34 3.78 14.34 -11.86
C GLY A 34 4.45 15.48 -12.60
N VAL A 35 4.95 16.46 -11.85
CA VAL A 35 5.69 17.59 -12.41
C VAL A 35 7.05 17.15 -12.92
N LEU A 36 7.76 16.36 -12.10
CA LEU A 36 9.12 15.91 -12.44
C LEU A 36 9.14 15.02 -13.67
N CYS A 37 8.15 14.14 -13.83
CA CYS A 37 8.03 13.30 -15.02
C CYS A 37 7.86 14.12 -16.28
N ARG A 38 7.03 15.17 -16.24
CA ARG A 38 6.84 16.04 -17.40
C ARG A 38 8.13 16.76 -17.74
N LEU A 39 8.80 17.31 -16.74
CA LEU A 39 10.06 18.00 -16.96
C LEU A 39 11.14 17.08 -17.48
N ALA A 40 11.20 15.85 -16.95
CA ALA A 40 12.15 14.85 -17.43
C ALA A 40 11.90 14.49 -18.90
N LYS A 41 10.65 14.34 -19.28
CA LYS A 41 10.27 14.06 -20.67
C LYS A 41 10.68 15.23 -21.58
N ASP A 42 10.35 16.46 -21.19
CA ASP A 42 10.66 17.65 -21.97
C ASP A 42 12.16 17.87 -22.11
N ALA A 43 12.94 17.54 -21.08
CA ALA A 43 14.39 17.63 -21.09
C ALA A 43 15.07 16.41 -21.68
N GLU A 44 14.31 15.44 -22.17
CA GLU A 44 14.79 14.17 -22.74
C GLU A 44 15.63 13.37 -21.75
N LYS A 45 15.27 13.46 -20.46
CA LYS A 45 15.89 12.68 -19.38
C LYS A 45 15.15 11.34 -19.25
N TRP A 46 15.35 10.47 -20.23
CA TRP A 46 14.56 9.24 -20.33
C TRP A 46 14.80 8.24 -19.21
N GLU A 47 16.04 8.18 -18.68
CA GLU A 47 16.33 7.30 -17.55
C GLU A 47 15.58 7.73 -16.30
N ALA A 48 15.55 9.03 -16.01
CA ALA A 48 14.81 9.56 -14.89
C ALA A 48 13.31 9.36 -15.06
N HIS A 49 12.79 9.60 -16.27
CA HIS A 49 11.38 9.39 -16.59
C HIS A 49 10.98 7.94 -16.38
N SER A 50 11.78 7.01 -16.88
CA SER A 50 11.53 5.58 -16.74
C SER A 50 11.58 5.14 -15.28
N ALA A 51 12.59 5.62 -14.53
CA ALA A 51 12.72 5.29 -13.10
C ALA A 51 11.53 5.78 -12.28
N LEU A 52 11.04 6.99 -12.57
CA LEU A 52 9.87 7.54 -11.89
C LEU A 52 8.60 6.72 -12.17
N ASN A 53 8.43 6.27 -13.41
CA ASN A 53 7.33 5.40 -13.77
C ASN A 53 7.40 4.06 -13.01
N ASP A 54 8.60 3.49 -12.90
CA ASP A 54 8.81 2.24 -12.17
C ASP A 54 8.49 2.39 -10.68
N ILE A 55 8.92 3.50 -10.09
CA ILE A 55 8.63 3.80 -8.68
C ILE A 55 7.12 3.93 -8.47
N GLY A 56 6.44 4.65 -9.36
CA GLY A 56 4.99 4.81 -9.28
C GLY A 56 4.26 3.47 -9.36
N THR A 57 4.65 2.63 -10.31
CA THR A 57 4.09 1.29 -10.46
C THR A 57 4.28 0.46 -9.18
N ALA A 58 5.48 0.52 -8.60
CA ALA A 58 5.79 -0.20 -7.36
C ALA A 58 4.95 0.30 -6.18
N LEU A 59 4.74 1.62 -6.07
CA LEU A 59 3.92 2.19 -5.01
C LEU A 59 2.45 1.79 -5.15
N TYR A 60 1.90 1.83 -6.35
CA TYR A 60 0.52 1.40 -6.59
C TYR A 60 0.34 -0.09 -6.31
N ASP A 61 1.32 -0.91 -6.70
CA ASP A 61 1.28 -2.34 -6.41
C ASP A 61 1.36 -2.61 -4.91
N PHE A 62 2.23 -1.90 -4.21
CA PHE A 62 2.34 -2.01 -2.75
C PHE A 62 1.01 -1.65 -2.08
N ARG A 63 0.39 -0.54 -2.49
CA ARG A 63 -0.91 -0.13 -1.95
C ARG A 63 -1.97 -1.22 -2.17
N ARG A 64 -2.03 -1.76 -3.38
CA ARG A 64 -2.98 -2.82 -3.72
C ARG A 64 -2.80 -4.04 -2.83
N GLN A 65 -1.56 -4.46 -2.61
CA GLN A 65 -1.26 -5.62 -1.78
C GLN A 65 -1.65 -5.39 -0.32
N ILE A 66 -1.41 -4.20 0.22
CA ILE A 66 -1.83 -3.87 1.59
C ILE A 66 -3.35 -3.90 1.71
N ILE A 67 -4.06 -3.35 0.75
CA ILE A 67 -5.53 -3.37 0.75
C ILE A 67 -6.04 -4.81 0.71
N MET A 68 -5.43 -5.66 -0.11
CA MET A 68 -5.79 -7.08 -0.19
C MET A 68 -5.57 -7.80 1.14
N LEU A 69 -4.43 -7.56 1.79
CA LEU A 69 -4.14 -8.16 3.08
C LEU A 69 -5.14 -7.70 4.15
N GLN A 70 -5.49 -6.43 4.14
CA GLN A 70 -6.46 -5.87 5.07
C GLN A 70 -7.85 -6.49 4.86
N GLU A 71 -8.26 -6.66 3.60
CA GLU A 71 -9.53 -7.30 3.26
C GLU A 71 -9.56 -8.77 3.70
N GLU A 72 -8.47 -9.49 3.46
CA GLU A 72 -8.36 -10.88 3.91
C GLU A 72 -8.46 -10.98 5.43
N HIS A 73 -7.80 -10.09 6.13
CA HIS A 73 -7.85 -10.03 7.59
C HIS A 73 -9.26 -9.74 8.08
N ARG A 74 -9.96 -8.80 7.43
CA ARG A 74 -11.33 -8.44 7.78
C ARG A 74 -12.27 -9.64 7.62
N LYS A 75 -12.14 -10.36 6.53
CA LYS A 75 -12.93 -11.57 6.26
C LYS A 75 -12.67 -12.64 7.30
N GLU A 76 -11.41 -12.84 7.66
CA GLU A 76 -11.02 -13.82 8.67
C GLU A 76 -11.60 -13.48 10.03
N THR A 77 -11.55 -12.20 10.42
CA THR A 77 -12.13 -11.71 11.66
C THR A 77 -13.64 -11.95 11.70
N GLN A 78 -14.32 -11.70 10.60
CA GLN A 78 -15.76 -11.94 10.51
C GLN A 78 -16.10 -13.41 10.64
N ARG A 79 -15.33 -14.29 10.02
CA ARG A 79 -15.52 -15.73 10.13
C ARG A 79 -15.36 -16.20 11.56
N GLN A 80 -14.35 -15.71 12.25
CA GLN A 80 -14.13 -16.06 13.65
C GLN A 80 -15.29 -15.59 14.54
N ASN A 81 -15.79 -14.39 14.33
CA ASN A 81 -16.93 -13.86 15.08
C ASN A 81 -18.19 -14.70 14.82
N GLN A 82 -18.42 -15.14 13.59
CA GLN A 82 -19.54 -16.00 13.25
C GLN A 82 -19.41 -17.37 13.90
N SER A 83 -18.19 -17.88 14.03
CA SER A 83 -17.96 -19.17 14.67
C SER A 83 -18.32 -19.19 16.15
N HIS A 84 -18.30 -18.03 16.81
CA HIS A 84 -18.62 -17.90 18.21
C HIS A 84 -20.10 -17.59 18.47
N ALA A 85 -20.84 -17.39 17.43
CA ALA A 85 -22.27 -17.22 17.54
C ALA A 85 -22.99 -18.57 17.67
#